data_4c915f2e2f8f483f7c8de2a286c4cefd
#
_entry.id   4c915f2e2f8f483f7c8de2a286c4cefd
#
_cell.length_a   1.000
_cell.length_b   1.000
_cell.length_c   1.000
_cell.angle_alpha   90.00
_cell.angle_beta   90.00
_cell.angle_gamma   90.00
#
_symmetry.space_group_name_H-M   'P 1'
#
loop_
_entity.id
_entity.type
_entity.pdbx_description
1 polymer ?
#
loop_
_entity_poly.entity_id
_entity_poly.type
_entity_poly.pdbx_seq_one_letter_code
_entity_poly.pdbx_strand_id
1 'polypeptide(L)'
;MKQYLTITFALLLSAAVQAQSRKAVFIIVDGIPADVFERAELPHFKHIIQSGSYLRAFVGGEKGGYSQTPTISAVGYNSVLTGTWVNKHNVWDNDIKEPNYQYWTIFRTFKSHFPQRKTAIYSSWEDNRTKLVGDRLPATGNLAIDIRHDGFELDTVRFPHDRKKAYMERIDAHVAEEAAKSIRQQAPDLSWVYLEYTDDMGHMYGDSPEFSSAIRKMDEKIGKIWEAVQYRQKQFKEQWMIVITTDHGRDEPSGKHHGGQTFRQRSGWIVSNIKQPNVYAKTSYPGVVDIMPTIARFLGLPLPQHVARESDGVALTGKISVARANVNYFQDVLDISWINPDPGGNVKIWVTTTNNYKTGGTDEYKLLAEVPAAQGHAVVNVKELPSKFYKVVLEGKENTVNRWWVADK
;
A
#
# COMPACT_ATOMS: atom_id res chain seq x y z
N MET A 1 -18.41 19.63 -74.12
CA MET A 1 -18.82 18.87 -72.92
C MET A 1 -17.69 18.93 -71.86
N LYS A 2 -17.86 19.75 -70.81
CA LYS A 2 -16.90 19.84 -69.70
C LYS A 2 -17.44 18.98 -68.57
N GLN A 3 -16.70 17.90 -68.20
CA GLN A 3 -17.00 17.07 -67.03
C GLN A 3 -16.43 17.74 -65.82
N TYR A 4 -17.30 18.06 -64.85
CA TYR A 4 -16.90 18.52 -63.53
C TYR A 4 -16.70 17.30 -62.60
N LEU A 5 -15.46 17.10 -62.17
CA LEU A 5 -15.09 16.05 -61.21
C LEU A 5 -15.34 16.60 -59.81
N THR A 6 -16.38 16.15 -59.14
CA THR A 6 -16.68 16.52 -57.75
C THR A 6 -15.90 15.61 -56.83
N ILE A 7 -14.84 16.12 -56.18
CA ILE A 7 -14.09 15.42 -55.13
C ILE A 7 -14.80 15.62 -53.81
N THR A 8 -15.44 14.56 -53.30
CA THR A 8 -16.04 14.55 -51.95
C THR A 8 -14.95 14.23 -50.94
N PHE A 9 -14.58 15.21 -50.13
CA PHE A 9 -13.64 15.06 -49.02
C PHE A 9 -14.38 14.47 -47.80
N ALA A 10 -14.24 13.18 -47.58
CA ALA A 10 -14.76 12.54 -46.36
C ALA A 10 -13.85 12.83 -45.21
N LEU A 11 -14.26 13.73 -44.32
CA LEU A 11 -13.63 13.98 -43.02
C LEU A 11 -13.89 12.77 -42.12
N LEU A 12 -12.91 11.89 -41.99
CA LEU A 12 -12.84 10.88 -40.92
C LEU A 12 -12.56 11.57 -39.60
N LEU A 13 -13.61 11.89 -38.84
CA LEU A 13 -13.49 12.21 -37.41
C LEU A 13 -13.06 10.93 -36.66
N SER A 14 -11.75 10.75 -36.47
CA SER A 14 -11.25 9.82 -35.51
C SER A 14 -11.62 10.32 -34.12
N ALA A 15 -12.71 9.84 -33.54
CA ALA A 15 -13.00 9.99 -32.13
C ALA A 15 -11.89 9.26 -31.38
N ALA A 16 -10.86 10.00 -30.96
CA ALA A 16 -9.89 9.50 -30.00
C ALA A 16 -10.68 9.15 -28.73
N VAL A 17 -10.87 7.87 -28.47
CA VAL A 17 -11.37 7.39 -27.18
C VAL A 17 -10.31 7.80 -26.17
N GLN A 18 -10.50 8.95 -25.55
CA GLN A 18 -9.62 9.44 -24.51
C GLN A 18 -9.70 8.42 -23.37
N ALA A 19 -8.64 7.65 -23.19
CA ALA A 19 -8.55 6.68 -22.11
C ALA A 19 -8.88 7.40 -20.80
N GLN A 20 -9.89 6.91 -20.10
CA GLN A 20 -10.39 7.54 -18.88
C GLN A 20 -9.26 7.62 -17.84
N SER A 21 -8.94 8.83 -17.39
CA SER A 21 -7.84 9.08 -16.44
C SER A 21 -8.09 8.35 -15.12
N ARG A 22 -7.17 7.46 -14.74
CA ARG A 22 -7.19 6.71 -13.47
C ARG A 22 -6.41 7.46 -12.42
N LYS A 23 -7.02 7.66 -11.24
CA LYS A 23 -6.48 8.39 -10.11
C LYS A 23 -6.73 7.62 -8.82
N ALA A 24 -5.80 7.71 -7.87
CA ALA A 24 -5.91 7.01 -6.60
C ALA A 24 -5.66 7.94 -5.42
N VAL A 25 -6.47 7.77 -4.37
CA VAL A 25 -6.20 8.31 -3.05
C VAL A 25 -6.19 7.15 -2.06
N PHE A 26 -5.11 7.02 -1.30
CA PHE A 26 -5.08 6.12 -0.17
C PHE A 26 -4.97 6.90 1.13
N ILE A 27 -5.62 6.40 2.17
CA ILE A 27 -5.78 7.07 3.45
C ILE A 27 -5.36 6.11 4.55
N ILE A 28 -4.49 6.57 5.43
CA ILE A 28 -4.16 5.87 6.66
C ILE A 28 -4.80 6.64 7.82
N VAL A 29 -5.63 5.94 8.58
CA VAL A 29 -6.21 6.41 9.84
C VAL A 29 -5.60 5.60 10.96
N ASP A 30 -4.92 6.30 11.88
CA ASP A 30 -3.99 5.67 12.80
C ASP A 30 -4.69 4.89 13.93
N GLY A 31 -4.19 3.68 14.19
CA GLY A 31 -4.39 2.93 15.42
C GLY A 31 -5.80 2.40 15.70
N ILE A 32 -6.59 2.05 14.68
CA ILE A 32 -7.97 1.54 14.84
C ILE A 32 -8.01 0.02 14.64
N PRO A 33 -8.14 -0.82 15.69
CA PRO A 33 -8.27 -2.26 15.53
C PRO A 33 -9.53 -2.64 14.72
N ALA A 34 -9.45 -3.75 13.98
CA ALA A 34 -10.58 -4.20 13.14
C ALA A 34 -11.86 -4.46 13.94
N ASP A 35 -11.73 -5.02 15.14
CA ASP A 35 -12.88 -5.30 16.00
C ASP A 35 -13.60 -4.03 16.51
N VAL A 36 -12.85 -2.93 16.69
CA VAL A 36 -13.42 -1.62 17.06
C VAL A 36 -14.09 -0.99 15.85
N PHE A 37 -13.41 -1.01 14.69
CA PHE A 37 -13.95 -0.49 13.44
C PHE A 37 -15.30 -1.17 13.07
N GLU A 38 -15.36 -2.49 13.18
CA GLU A 38 -16.54 -3.29 12.81
C GLU A 38 -17.77 -3.05 13.71
N ARG A 39 -17.54 -2.65 14.99
CA ARG A 39 -18.62 -2.33 15.93
C ARG A 39 -19.09 -0.88 15.83
N ALA A 40 -18.32 -0.01 15.19
CA ALA A 40 -18.60 1.42 15.14
C ALA A 40 -19.68 1.73 14.09
N GLU A 41 -20.56 2.69 14.43
CA GLU A 41 -21.51 3.25 13.46
C GLU A 41 -20.81 4.35 12.64
N LEU A 42 -20.44 4.03 11.40
CA LEU A 42 -19.65 4.84 10.50
C LEU A 42 -20.39 5.00 9.15
N PRO A 43 -21.32 5.96 9.04
CA PRO A 43 -22.17 6.09 7.86
C PRO A 43 -21.41 6.36 6.57
N HIS A 44 -20.32 7.17 6.60
CA HIS A 44 -19.54 7.46 5.40
C HIS A 44 -18.74 6.25 4.95
N PHE A 45 -18.10 5.52 5.87
CA PHE A 45 -17.47 4.23 5.54
C PHE A 45 -18.47 3.23 4.98
N LYS A 46 -19.66 3.15 5.57
CA LYS A 46 -20.73 2.27 5.07
C LYS A 46 -21.05 2.56 3.61
N HIS A 47 -21.12 3.83 3.19
CA HIS A 47 -21.33 4.21 1.80
C HIS A 47 -20.18 3.77 0.89
N ILE A 48 -18.93 3.90 1.34
CA ILE A 48 -17.76 3.43 0.57
C ILE A 48 -17.80 1.91 0.43
N ILE A 49 -18.04 1.19 1.53
CA ILE A 49 -18.13 -0.27 1.54
C ILE A 49 -19.26 -0.78 0.62
N GLN A 50 -20.42 -0.13 0.63
CA GLN A 50 -21.53 -0.45 -0.27
C GLN A 50 -21.19 -0.22 -1.74
N SER A 51 -20.31 0.74 -2.04
CA SER A 51 -19.83 0.99 -3.39
C SER A 51 -18.69 0.06 -3.82
N GLY A 52 -18.10 -0.68 -2.88
CA GLY A 52 -16.91 -1.48 -3.10
C GLY A 52 -16.76 -2.67 -2.16
N SER A 53 -15.81 -2.62 -1.20
CA SER A 53 -15.48 -3.75 -0.34
C SER A 53 -14.88 -3.33 1.01
N TYR A 54 -15.03 -4.23 1.98
CA TYR A 54 -14.31 -4.29 3.23
C TYR A 54 -13.57 -5.62 3.32
N LEU A 55 -12.31 -5.58 3.76
CA LEU A 55 -11.48 -6.75 4.01
C LEU A 55 -10.81 -6.59 5.38
N ARG A 56 -10.85 -7.61 6.22
CA ARG A 56 -9.88 -7.68 7.32
C ARG A 56 -8.50 -7.87 6.73
N ALA A 57 -7.51 -7.17 7.30
CA ALA A 57 -6.13 -7.26 6.88
C ALA A 57 -5.21 -7.44 8.08
N PHE A 58 -3.99 -7.90 7.86
CA PHE A 58 -3.00 -7.97 8.92
C PHE A 58 -1.87 -6.96 8.68
N VAL A 59 -1.28 -6.55 9.80
CA VAL A 59 -0.03 -5.82 9.88
C VAL A 59 1.00 -6.67 10.62
N GLY A 60 2.25 -6.23 10.71
CA GLY A 60 3.23 -6.89 11.57
C GLY A 60 4.00 -8.05 10.94
N GLY A 61 3.90 -8.25 9.63
CA GLY A 61 4.66 -9.29 8.93
C GLY A 61 4.31 -10.71 9.38
N GLU A 62 5.27 -11.63 9.27
CA GLU A 62 5.11 -13.01 9.74
C GLU A 62 5.61 -13.15 11.18
N LYS A 63 4.70 -13.43 12.11
CA LYS A 63 5.06 -13.60 13.54
C LYS A 63 6.06 -14.74 13.71
N GLY A 64 7.18 -14.45 14.37
CA GLY A 64 8.29 -15.39 14.57
C GLY A 64 9.17 -15.63 13.33
N GLY A 65 8.81 -15.07 12.17
CA GLY A 65 9.58 -15.21 10.93
C GLY A 65 10.53 -14.02 10.66
N TYR A 66 11.28 -14.13 9.56
CA TYR A 66 12.26 -13.12 9.14
C TYR A 66 11.63 -11.74 8.82
N SER A 67 10.35 -11.71 8.49
CA SER A 67 9.59 -10.50 8.16
C SER A 67 8.76 -9.97 9.32
N GLN A 68 8.93 -10.49 10.55
CA GLN A 68 8.23 -9.95 11.70
C GLN A 68 8.49 -8.45 11.84
N THR A 69 7.43 -7.69 11.89
CA THR A 69 7.43 -6.23 11.79
C THR A 69 6.75 -5.65 13.01
N PRO A 70 7.33 -4.67 13.73
CA PRO A 70 6.65 -3.98 14.83
C PRO A 70 5.33 -3.34 14.34
N THR A 71 4.28 -3.45 15.15
CA THR A 71 2.99 -2.82 14.88
C THR A 71 2.99 -1.38 15.38
N ILE A 72 3.86 -0.56 14.79
CA ILE A 72 4.14 0.85 15.12
C ILE A 72 3.81 1.69 13.89
N SER A 73 3.39 2.92 14.12
CA SER A 73 2.87 3.88 13.15
C SER A 73 3.74 4.03 11.88
N ALA A 74 4.94 4.63 11.98
CA ALA A 74 5.83 4.83 10.83
C ALA A 74 6.22 3.51 10.13
N VAL A 75 6.32 2.42 10.89
CA VAL A 75 6.63 1.07 10.38
C VAL A 75 5.50 0.56 9.49
N GLY A 76 4.26 0.70 9.98
CA GLY A 76 3.05 0.36 9.23
C GLY A 76 2.87 1.22 7.98
N TYR A 77 3.06 2.55 8.10
CA TYR A 77 2.96 3.45 6.95
C TYR A 77 3.97 3.09 5.86
N ASN A 78 5.22 2.81 6.25
CA ASN A 78 6.24 2.45 5.28
C ASN A 78 5.99 1.09 4.64
N SER A 79 5.37 0.17 5.38
CA SER A 79 4.90 -1.11 4.81
C SER A 79 3.81 -0.90 3.74
N VAL A 80 2.87 0.02 3.95
CA VAL A 80 1.87 0.41 2.94
C VAL A 80 2.52 1.10 1.75
N LEU A 81 3.46 2.03 1.98
CA LEU A 81 4.11 2.82 0.94
C LEU A 81 4.99 1.99 0.00
N THR A 82 5.70 1.00 0.53
CA THR A 82 6.70 0.21 -0.21
C THR A 82 6.20 -1.16 -0.66
N GLY A 83 5.08 -1.65 -0.06
CA GLY A 83 4.64 -3.03 -0.26
C GLY A 83 5.62 -4.06 0.30
N THR A 84 6.45 -3.68 1.31
CA THR A 84 7.46 -4.57 1.93
C THR A 84 7.40 -4.49 3.45
N TRP A 85 7.94 -5.51 4.12
CA TRP A 85 8.05 -5.54 5.57
C TRP A 85 9.36 -4.92 6.08
N VAL A 86 9.47 -4.73 7.40
CA VAL A 86 10.57 -3.99 8.05
C VAL A 86 11.97 -4.53 7.73
N ASN A 87 12.12 -5.83 7.57
CA ASN A 87 13.40 -6.46 7.20
C ASN A 87 13.99 -5.91 5.89
N LYS A 88 13.15 -5.28 5.07
CA LYS A 88 13.48 -4.64 3.80
C LYS A 88 13.55 -3.13 3.95
N HIS A 89 12.44 -2.46 4.29
CA HIS A 89 12.39 -1.00 4.32
C HIS A 89 13.11 -0.34 5.51
N ASN A 90 13.50 -1.10 6.51
CA ASN A 90 14.35 -0.70 7.66
C ASN A 90 13.81 0.44 8.55
N VAL A 91 12.52 0.73 8.51
CA VAL A 91 11.87 1.66 9.46
C VAL A 91 11.36 0.83 10.63
N TRP A 92 12.00 0.95 11.81
CA TRP A 92 11.75 0.12 12.99
C TRP A 92 10.89 0.80 14.05
N ASP A 93 10.83 2.13 14.01
CA ASP A 93 10.09 2.96 14.96
C ASP A 93 9.73 4.33 14.35
N ASN A 94 9.11 5.20 15.16
CA ASN A 94 8.71 6.55 14.76
C ASN A 94 9.88 7.55 14.65
N ASP A 95 11.09 7.19 15.09
CA ASP A 95 12.28 8.02 14.90
C ASP A 95 12.73 8.07 13.43
N ILE A 96 12.41 7.03 12.65
CA ILE A 96 12.71 6.91 11.20
C ILE A 96 14.19 7.20 10.93
N LYS A 97 15.09 6.54 11.67
CA LYS A 97 16.54 6.88 11.64
C LYS A 97 17.20 6.57 10.30
N GLU A 98 16.95 5.39 9.76
CA GLU A 98 17.65 4.87 8.58
C GLU A 98 16.69 4.15 7.63
N PRO A 99 15.71 4.84 7.02
CA PRO A 99 14.83 4.23 6.05
C PRO A 99 15.64 3.76 4.83
N ASN A 100 15.36 2.55 4.36
CA ASN A 100 16.04 2.00 3.20
C ASN A 100 15.33 2.37 1.90
N TYR A 101 15.75 3.44 1.29
CA TYR A 101 15.17 3.96 0.04
C TYR A 101 15.45 3.10 -1.21
N GLN A 102 16.18 1.99 -1.11
CA GLN A 102 16.26 1.02 -2.20
C GLN A 102 14.92 0.33 -2.43
N TYR A 103 14.12 0.15 -1.36
CA TYR A 103 12.75 -0.32 -1.45
C TYR A 103 11.82 0.86 -1.76
N TRP A 104 11.55 1.02 -3.05
CA TRP A 104 10.85 2.20 -3.56
C TRP A 104 9.43 2.31 -3.03
N THR A 105 9.08 3.52 -2.60
CA THR A 105 7.68 3.84 -2.33
C THR A 105 6.86 3.90 -3.61
N ILE A 106 5.54 3.77 -3.48
CA ILE A 106 4.60 3.95 -4.61
C ILE A 106 4.80 5.30 -5.30
N PHE A 107 5.17 6.36 -4.56
CA PHE A 107 5.43 7.69 -5.12
C PHE A 107 6.66 7.71 -6.01
N ARG A 108 7.77 7.11 -5.57
CA ARG A 108 8.99 6.99 -6.39
C ARG A 108 8.74 6.18 -7.65
N THR A 109 8.06 5.04 -7.51
CA THR A 109 7.67 4.21 -8.65
C THR A 109 6.75 4.96 -9.62
N PHE A 110 5.78 5.71 -9.08
CA PHE A 110 4.84 6.48 -9.88
C PHE A 110 5.53 7.60 -10.67
N LYS A 111 6.35 8.42 -10.02
CA LYS A 111 7.05 9.54 -10.67
C LYS A 111 8.13 9.08 -11.64
N SER A 112 8.75 7.92 -11.41
CA SER A 112 9.72 7.35 -12.36
C SER A 112 9.06 6.95 -13.70
N HIS A 113 7.80 6.52 -13.65
CA HIS A 113 7.06 6.08 -14.84
C HIS A 113 6.20 7.21 -15.44
N PHE A 114 5.61 8.04 -14.59
CA PHE A 114 4.72 9.14 -14.97
C PHE A 114 5.24 10.50 -14.45
N PRO A 115 6.38 11.02 -14.93
CA PRO A 115 7.01 12.21 -14.36
C PRO A 115 6.14 13.47 -14.41
N GLN A 116 5.21 13.57 -15.38
CA GLN A 116 4.32 14.73 -15.55
C GLN A 116 3.00 14.63 -14.77
N ARG A 117 2.65 13.45 -14.25
CA ARG A 117 1.43 13.27 -13.49
C ARG A 117 1.62 13.73 -12.05
N LYS A 118 0.57 14.34 -11.47
CA LYS A 118 0.64 15.01 -10.17
C LYS A 118 0.52 14.03 -9.01
N THR A 119 1.36 14.24 -8.01
CA THR A 119 1.32 13.56 -6.72
C THR A 119 0.97 14.53 -5.61
N ALA A 120 0.32 14.02 -4.54
CA ALA A 120 -0.09 14.84 -3.41
C ALA A 120 0.09 14.09 -2.08
N ILE A 121 0.48 14.82 -1.02
CA ILE A 121 0.52 14.33 0.35
C ILE A 121 -0.19 15.36 1.24
N TYR A 122 -1.12 14.86 2.07
CA TYR A 122 -1.87 15.58 3.07
C TYR A 122 -1.68 14.85 4.39
N SER A 123 -0.94 15.42 5.32
CA SER A 123 -0.50 14.67 6.49
C SER A 123 -0.55 15.50 7.76
N SER A 124 -1.00 14.88 8.85
CA SER A 124 -0.93 15.44 10.19
C SER A 124 0.47 15.33 10.80
N TRP A 125 1.40 14.68 10.09
CA TRP A 125 2.80 14.52 10.49
C TRP A 125 3.76 14.72 9.29
N GLU A 126 4.67 15.70 9.40
CA GLU A 126 5.57 16.09 8.31
C GLU A 126 6.57 14.99 7.91
N ASP A 127 7.02 14.18 8.88
CA ASP A 127 8.00 13.11 8.64
C ASP A 127 7.48 12.05 7.66
N ASN A 128 6.18 11.93 7.48
CA ASN A 128 5.57 11.08 6.45
C ASN A 128 6.05 11.47 5.04
N ARG A 129 6.14 12.74 4.73
CA ARG A 129 6.65 13.23 3.45
C ARG A 129 8.17 13.31 3.42
N THR A 130 8.76 13.92 4.46
CA THR A 130 10.18 14.27 4.46
C THR A 130 11.08 13.07 4.65
N LYS A 131 10.69 12.12 5.51
CA LYS A 131 11.49 10.93 5.84
C LYS A 131 10.95 9.65 5.18
N LEU A 132 9.66 9.30 5.32
CA LEU A 132 9.17 8.03 4.77
C LEU A 132 9.13 8.05 3.25
N VAL A 133 8.55 9.08 2.64
CA VAL A 133 8.56 9.24 1.19
C VAL A 133 9.91 9.71 0.69
N GLY A 134 10.63 10.48 1.50
CA GLY A 134 11.93 11.05 1.15
C GLY A 134 11.84 12.11 0.06
N ASP A 135 10.85 13.02 0.18
CA ASP A 135 10.64 14.13 -0.75
C ASP A 135 11.92 14.96 -0.90
N ARG A 136 12.42 15.08 -2.14
CA ARG A 136 13.62 15.83 -2.53
C ARG A 136 14.95 15.32 -1.96
N LEU A 137 15.00 14.12 -1.41
CA LEU A 137 16.25 13.53 -0.95
C LEU A 137 17.04 12.95 -2.14
N PRO A 138 18.39 13.10 -2.16
CA PRO A 138 19.23 12.44 -3.17
C PRO A 138 19.05 10.92 -3.19
N ALA A 139 18.87 10.29 -2.02
CA ALA A 139 18.65 8.86 -1.88
C ALA A 139 17.38 8.33 -2.58
N THR A 140 16.39 9.20 -2.82
CA THR A 140 15.18 8.86 -3.58
C THR A 140 15.25 9.30 -5.04
N GLY A 141 16.41 9.78 -5.51
CA GLY A 141 16.57 10.36 -6.84
C GLY A 141 15.93 11.74 -6.97
N ASN A 142 15.92 12.52 -5.88
CA ASN A 142 15.30 13.84 -5.80
C ASN A 142 13.79 13.80 -6.13
N LEU A 143 13.11 12.73 -5.72
CA LEU A 143 11.66 12.60 -5.83
C LEU A 143 10.98 13.89 -5.34
N ALA A 144 10.15 14.52 -6.19
CA ALA A 144 9.40 15.70 -5.80
C ALA A 144 7.90 15.42 -5.73
N ILE A 145 7.30 15.72 -4.59
CA ILE A 145 5.85 15.71 -4.39
C ILE A 145 5.29 17.06 -4.86
N ASP A 146 4.31 17.03 -5.76
CA ASP A 146 3.80 18.24 -6.42
C ASP A 146 2.92 19.10 -5.49
N ILE A 147 2.07 18.47 -4.67
CA ILE A 147 1.12 19.13 -3.75
C ILE A 147 1.38 18.62 -2.34
N ARG A 148 1.61 19.52 -1.40
CA ARG A 148 2.01 19.21 -0.03
C ARG A 148 1.21 20.03 0.96
N HIS A 149 0.56 19.36 1.91
CA HIS A 149 -0.16 19.95 3.03
C HIS A 149 0.18 19.14 4.29
N ASP A 150 1.26 19.52 4.95
CA ASP A 150 1.80 18.90 6.16
C ASP A 150 2.57 19.91 7.01
N GLY A 151 3.15 19.49 8.14
CA GLY A 151 3.92 20.35 9.05
C GLY A 151 3.05 21.18 9.99
N PHE A 152 1.76 20.92 10.07
CA PHE A 152 0.83 21.65 10.92
C PHE A 152 1.06 21.38 12.41
N GLU A 153 1.58 20.23 12.77
CA GLU A 153 1.99 19.87 14.14
C GLU A 153 3.15 20.73 14.67
N LEU A 154 3.88 21.38 13.75
CA LEU A 154 4.97 22.30 14.09
C LEU A 154 4.48 23.75 14.24
N ASP A 155 3.30 24.09 13.72
CA ASP A 155 2.69 25.42 13.82
C ASP A 155 1.86 25.57 15.11
N THR A 156 2.57 25.77 16.21
CA THR A 156 1.94 25.93 17.54
C THR A 156 1.19 27.25 17.73
N VAL A 157 1.30 28.19 16.80
CA VAL A 157 0.52 29.44 16.78
C VAL A 157 -0.87 29.17 16.24
N ARG A 158 -0.97 28.52 15.10
CA ARG A 158 -2.27 28.17 14.47
C ARG A 158 -2.94 26.99 15.18
N PHE A 159 -2.16 26.02 15.63
CA PHE A 159 -2.61 24.80 16.31
C PHE A 159 -1.95 24.70 17.70
N PRO A 160 -2.30 25.57 18.68
CA PRO A 160 -1.71 25.55 19.98
C PRO A 160 -1.95 24.20 20.66
N HIS A 161 -0.84 23.59 21.14
CA HIS A 161 -0.87 22.27 21.75
C HIS A 161 -1.59 22.30 23.09
N ASP A 162 -2.38 21.27 23.35
CA ASP A 162 -3.10 21.08 24.61
C ASP A 162 -2.99 19.62 25.09
N ARG A 163 -3.20 19.42 26.42
CA ARG A 163 -3.07 18.09 27.02
C ARG A 163 -4.13 17.09 26.56
N LYS A 164 -5.26 17.55 26.00
CA LYS A 164 -6.33 16.71 25.49
C LYS A 164 -6.17 16.36 24.01
N LYS A 165 -5.08 16.80 23.42
CA LYS A 165 -4.78 16.57 21.99
C LYS A 165 -5.86 17.13 21.04
N ALA A 166 -6.65 18.10 21.50
CA ALA A 166 -7.68 18.73 20.64
C ALA A 166 -7.06 19.49 19.45
N TYR A 167 -5.79 19.88 19.56
CA TYR A 167 -5.05 20.47 18.43
C TYR A 167 -4.87 19.47 17.28
N MET A 168 -4.64 18.18 17.58
CA MET A 168 -4.48 17.16 16.56
C MET A 168 -5.79 16.88 15.83
N GLU A 169 -6.93 16.92 16.54
CA GLU A 169 -8.25 16.86 15.91
C GLU A 169 -8.47 18.01 14.90
N ARG A 170 -8.03 19.23 15.24
CA ARG A 170 -8.11 20.40 14.34
C ARG A 170 -7.16 20.26 13.15
N ILE A 171 -5.96 19.70 13.36
CA ILE A 171 -5.00 19.40 12.28
C ILE A 171 -5.61 18.36 11.32
N ASP A 172 -6.13 17.26 11.83
CA ASP A 172 -6.78 16.23 11.01
C ASP A 172 -7.95 16.78 10.20
N ALA A 173 -8.77 17.67 10.80
CA ALA A 173 -9.86 18.33 10.11
C ALA A 173 -9.34 19.20 8.96
N HIS A 174 -8.29 19.97 9.22
CA HIS A 174 -7.66 20.82 8.20
C HIS A 174 -7.02 20.00 7.07
N VAL A 175 -6.30 18.94 7.40
CA VAL A 175 -5.68 17.99 6.44
C VAL A 175 -6.76 17.37 5.53
N ALA A 176 -7.86 16.90 6.10
CA ALA A 176 -8.97 16.33 5.33
C ALA A 176 -9.67 17.36 4.43
N GLU A 177 -9.81 18.60 4.88
CA GLU A 177 -10.38 19.72 4.09
C GLU A 177 -9.47 20.09 2.90
N GLU A 178 -8.17 20.21 3.11
CA GLU A 178 -7.22 20.48 2.03
C GLU A 178 -7.13 19.32 1.04
N ALA A 179 -7.20 18.07 1.51
CA ALA A 179 -7.27 16.90 0.65
C ALA A 179 -8.53 16.93 -0.23
N ALA A 180 -9.70 17.12 0.38
CA ALA A 180 -10.97 17.20 -0.34
C ALA A 180 -11.02 18.35 -1.35
N LYS A 181 -10.55 19.54 -0.97
CA LYS A 181 -10.45 20.72 -1.83
C LYS A 181 -9.52 20.49 -3.01
N SER A 182 -8.33 19.94 -2.76
CA SER A 182 -7.34 19.66 -3.80
C SER A 182 -7.82 18.56 -4.75
N ILE A 183 -8.42 17.49 -4.26
CA ILE A 183 -9.04 16.45 -5.09
C ILE A 183 -10.09 17.08 -6.01
N ARG A 184 -10.98 17.92 -5.46
CA ARG A 184 -12.04 18.55 -6.23
C ARG A 184 -11.51 19.51 -7.29
N GLN A 185 -10.49 20.31 -6.99
CA GLN A 185 -10.01 21.42 -7.84
C GLN A 185 -8.84 21.03 -8.74
N GLN A 186 -7.88 20.27 -8.24
CA GLN A 186 -6.61 19.96 -8.90
C GLN A 186 -6.51 18.51 -9.37
N ALA A 187 -7.28 17.59 -8.75
CA ALA A 187 -7.36 16.18 -9.10
C ALA A 187 -5.98 15.51 -9.26
N PRO A 188 -5.13 15.48 -8.23
CA PRO A 188 -3.85 14.79 -8.31
C PRO A 188 -4.04 13.31 -8.67
N ASP A 189 -3.06 12.72 -9.35
CA ASP A 189 -3.20 11.37 -9.88
C ASP A 189 -2.94 10.28 -8.85
N LEU A 190 -2.06 10.59 -7.87
CA LEU A 190 -1.78 9.74 -6.72
C LEU A 190 -1.70 10.60 -5.46
N SER A 191 -2.52 10.28 -4.46
CA SER A 191 -2.60 11.03 -3.21
C SER A 191 -2.47 10.12 -2.01
N TRP A 192 -1.79 10.59 -0.97
CA TRP A 192 -1.78 10.00 0.36
C TRP A 192 -2.36 10.98 1.37
N VAL A 193 -3.31 10.51 2.21
CA VAL A 193 -3.86 11.25 3.33
C VAL A 193 -3.53 10.48 4.61
N TYR A 194 -3.04 11.18 5.62
CA TYR A 194 -2.76 10.62 6.94
C TYR A 194 -3.47 11.43 8.04
N LEU A 195 -4.17 10.72 8.94
CA LEU A 195 -4.93 11.28 10.06
C LEU A 195 -4.51 10.59 11.37
N GLU A 196 -4.09 11.35 12.38
CA GLU A 196 -3.44 10.87 13.61
C GLU A 196 -4.36 10.77 14.83
N TYR A 197 -5.36 11.66 14.94
CA TYR A 197 -6.11 11.88 16.18
C TYR A 197 -6.71 10.63 16.82
N THR A 198 -7.07 9.63 16.04
CA THR A 198 -7.60 8.35 16.58
C THR A 198 -6.56 7.61 17.40
N ASP A 199 -5.28 7.66 17.02
CA ASP A 199 -4.21 7.03 17.80
C ASP A 199 -3.96 7.74 19.12
N ASP A 200 -3.90 9.07 19.13
CA ASP A 200 -3.82 9.89 20.34
C ASP A 200 -4.91 9.54 21.36
N MET A 201 -6.17 9.40 20.88
CA MET A 201 -7.29 9.05 21.76
C MET A 201 -7.22 7.61 22.25
N GLY A 202 -6.75 6.69 21.40
CA GLY A 202 -6.48 5.32 21.81
C GLY A 202 -5.43 5.26 22.92
N HIS A 203 -4.30 5.94 22.78
CA HIS A 203 -3.25 6.01 23.82
C HIS A 203 -3.75 6.59 25.13
N MET A 204 -4.53 7.66 25.06
CA MET A 204 -5.03 8.33 26.27
C MET A 204 -6.10 7.51 26.99
N TYR A 205 -7.06 6.94 26.27
CA TYR A 205 -8.27 6.43 26.86
C TYR A 205 -8.54 4.93 26.62
N GLY A 206 -7.81 4.29 25.69
CA GLY A 206 -8.04 2.88 25.31
C GLY A 206 -9.41 2.68 24.66
N ASP A 207 -10.00 1.51 24.86
CA ASP A 207 -11.35 1.18 24.37
C ASP A 207 -12.42 1.93 25.19
N SER A 208 -12.69 3.16 24.81
CA SER A 208 -13.51 4.11 25.57
C SER A 208 -14.54 4.85 24.70
N PRO A 209 -15.51 5.55 25.31
CA PRO A 209 -16.38 6.47 24.58
C PRO A 209 -15.62 7.60 23.87
N GLU A 210 -14.51 8.08 24.42
CA GLU A 210 -13.65 9.11 23.85
C GLU A 210 -13.02 8.61 22.55
N PHE A 211 -12.45 7.40 22.56
CA PHE A 211 -11.90 6.76 21.35
C PHE A 211 -12.99 6.52 20.30
N SER A 212 -14.15 6.03 20.72
CA SER A 212 -15.30 5.87 19.82
C SER A 212 -15.77 7.20 19.22
N SER A 213 -15.70 8.30 19.98
CA SER A 213 -15.99 9.64 19.48
C SER A 213 -14.97 10.11 18.45
N ALA A 214 -13.68 9.85 18.67
CA ALA A 214 -12.63 10.18 17.70
C ALA A 214 -12.83 9.42 16.37
N ILE A 215 -13.20 8.16 16.43
CA ILE A 215 -13.49 7.36 15.23
C ILE A 215 -14.70 7.90 14.45
N ARG A 216 -15.77 8.37 15.13
CA ARG A 216 -16.89 9.03 14.44
C ARG A 216 -16.47 10.34 13.76
N LYS A 217 -15.67 11.16 14.43
CA LYS A 217 -15.13 12.40 13.83
C LYS A 217 -14.22 12.11 12.63
N MET A 218 -13.47 11.02 12.66
CA MET A 218 -12.67 10.55 11.54
C MET A 218 -13.57 10.13 10.37
N ASP A 219 -14.69 9.42 10.62
CA ASP A 219 -15.66 9.05 9.58
C ASP A 219 -16.21 10.28 8.84
N GLU A 220 -16.52 11.37 9.56
CA GLU A 220 -16.95 12.66 8.97
C GLU A 220 -15.87 13.25 8.03
N LYS A 221 -14.60 13.18 8.42
CA LYS A 221 -13.47 13.63 7.60
C LYS A 221 -13.31 12.80 6.32
N ILE A 222 -13.43 11.48 6.46
CA ILE A 222 -13.44 10.55 5.31
C ILE A 222 -14.62 10.86 4.37
N GLY A 223 -15.78 11.20 4.92
CA GLY A 223 -16.95 11.61 4.14
C GLY A 223 -16.66 12.77 3.20
N LYS A 224 -15.99 13.83 3.68
CA LYS A 224 -15.61 15.00 2.86
C LYS A 224 -14.70 14.60 1.68
N ILE A 225 -13.72 13.73 1.92
CA ILE A 225 -12.81 13.26 0.88
C ILE A 225 -13.57 12.39 -0.13
N TRP A 226 -14.45 11.51 0.35
CA TRP A 226 -15.26 10.66 -0.51
C TRP A 226 -16.20 11.47 -1.42
N GLU A 227 -16.85 12.49 -0.88
CA GLU A 227 -17.68 13.43 -1.66
C GLU A 227 -16.89 14.14 -2.77
N ALA A 228 -15.64 14.52 -2.50
CA ALA A 228 -14.76 15.13 -3.50
C ALA A 228 -14.41 14.13 -4.62
N VAL A 229 -14.13 12.87 -4.27
CA VAL A 229 -13.90 11.78 -5.23
C VAL A 229 -15.15 11.54 -6.09
N GLN A 230 -16.33 11.40 -5.47
CA GLN A 230 -17.59 11.21 -6.18
C GLN A 230 -17.90 12.40 -7.13
N TYR A 231 -17.63 13.63 -6.69
CA TYR A 231 -17.76 14.82 -7.53
C TYR A 231 -16.90 14.69 -8.80
N ARG A 232 -15.63 14.30 -8.67
CA ARG A 232 -14.72 14.12 -9.82
C ARG A 232 -15.22 13.02 -10.75
N GLN A 233 -15.62 11.88 -10.20
CA GLN A 233 -16.17 10.77 -10.99
C GLN A 233 -17.41 11.19 -11.78
N LYS A 234 -18.31 11.97 -11.17
CA LYS A 234 -19.56 12.41 -11.79
C LYS A 234 -19.34 13.49 -12.85
N GLN A 235 -18.56 14.55 -12.51
CA GLN A 235 -18.44 15.74 -13.35
C GLN A 235 -17.39 15.58 -14.47
N PHE A 236 -16.30 14.84 -14.21
CA PHE A 236 -15.16 14.75 -15.12
C PHE A 236 -14.99 13.35 -15.72
N LYS A 237 -15.87 12.39 -15.34
CA LYS A 237 -15.80 11.00 -15.80
C LYS A 237 -14.46 10.31 -15.55
N GLU A 238 -13.73 10.78 -14.54
CA GLU A 238 -12.48 10.17 -14.08
C GLU A 238 -12.76 8.84 -13.36
N GLN A 239 -11.80 7.92 -13.40
CA GLN A 239 -11.82 6.71 -12.58
C GLN A 239 -10.99 6.94 -11.32
N TRP A 240 -11.64 6.90 -10.18
CA TRP A 240 -10.98 7.05 -8.90
C TRP A 240 -11.02 5.76 -8.07
N MET A 241 -9.85 5.38 -7.54
CA MET A 241 -9.75 4.41 -6.46
C MET A 241 -9.55 5.16 -5.15
N ILE A 242 -10.36 4.83 -4.14
CA ILE A 242 -10.09 5.18 -2.75
C ILE A 242 -9.76 3.89 -2.00
N VAL A 243 -8.68 3.92 -1.23
CA VAL A 243 -8.28 2.85 -0.30
C VAL A 243 -8.05 3.47 1.06
N ILE A 244 -8.69 2.93 2.09
CA ILE A 244 -8.57 3.41 3.46
C ILE A 244 -8.13 2.22 4.31
N THR A 245 -7.14 2.43 5.16
CA THR A 245 -6.62 1.40 6.05
C THR A 245 -6.19 1.99 7.39
N THR A 246 -5.95 1.14 8.36
CA THR A 246 -5.18 1.44 9.56
C THR A 246 -3.81 0.78 9.47
N ASP A 247 -2.86 1.29 10.19
CA ASP A 247 -1.46 0.83 10.22
C ASP A 247 -1.18 -0.21 11.30
N HIS A 248 -1.97 -0.22 12.38
CA HIS A 248 -1.93 -1.22 13.46
C HIS A 248 -3.24 -1.29 14.24
N GLY A 249 -3.38 -2.36 15.00
CA GLY A 249 -4.39 -2.47 16.04
C GLY A 249 -3.83 -2.08 17.42
N ARG A 250 -4.48 -2.56 18.51
CA ARG A 250 -4.12 -2.23 19.88
C ARG A 250 -4.13 -3.49 20.76
N ASP A 251 -3.50 -3.39 21.94
CA ASP A 251 -3.47 -4.50 22.90
C ASP A 251 -4.87 -4.87 23.41
N GLU A 252 -5.05 -6.11 23.82
CA GLU A 252 -6.31 -6.61 24.35
C GLU A 252 -6.62 -6.05 25.75
N PRO A 253 -5.64 -5.96 26.71
CA PRO A 253 -5.95 -5.62 28.08
C PRO A 253 -6.45 -4.20 28.28
N SER A 254 -5.94 -3.24 27.52
CA SER A 254 -6.22 -1.83 27.76
C SER A 254 -6.74 -1.07 26.53
N GLY A 255 -6.43 -1.57 25.35
CA GLY A 255 -6.64 -0.82 24.10
C GLY A 255 -5.76 0.41 23.96
N LYS A 256 -4.75 0.59 24.84
CA LYS A 256 -3.88 1.79 24.87
C LYS A 256 -2.56 1.61 24.14
N HIS A 257 -2.06 0.38 24.06
CA HIS A 257 -0.71 0.12 23.57
C HIS A 257 -0.72 -0.68 22.27
N HIS A 258 0.35 -0.53 21.52
CA HIS A 258 0.63 -1.26 20.27
C HIS A 258 2.15 -1.53 20.18
N GLY A 259 2.63 -2.04 19.02
CA GLY A 259 4.04 -2.36 18.80
C GLY A 259 4.35 -3.85 18.90
N GLY A 260 3.48 -4.64 19.53
CA GLY A 260 3.65 -6.08 19.74
C GLY A 260 3.07 -6.95 18.63
N GLN A 261 2.98 -8.26 18.94
CA GLN A 261 2.57 -9.30 17.98
C GLN A 261 1.33 -10.07 18.44
N THR A 262 0.48 -9.47 19.31
CA THR A 262 -0.80 -10.10 19.64
C THR A 262 -1.73 -10.07 18.42
N PHE A 263 -2.75 -10.91 18.41
CA PHE A 263 -3.68 -10.95 17.27
C PHE A 263 -4.34 -9.59 17.04
N ARG A 264 -4.76 -8.92 18.13
CA ARG A 264 -5.45 -7.64 18.03
C ARG A 264 -4.52 -6.50 17.60
N GLN A 265 -3.27 -6.45 18.08
CA GLN A 265 -2.28 -5.46 17.63
C GLN A 265 -1.96 -5.59 16.14
N ARG A 266 -2.02 -6.82 15.60
CA ARG A 266 -1.82 -7.13 14.19
C ARG A 266 -3.11 -7.03 13.35
N SER A 267 -4.24 -6.74 13.98
CA SER A 267 -5.55 -6.71 13.31
C SER A 267 -5.80 -5.34 12.68
N GLY A 268 -5.65 -5.29 11.37
CA GLY A 268 -6.00 -4.14 10.52
C GLY A 268 -7.19 -4.44 9.61
N TRP A 269 -7.47 -3.52 8.74
CA TRP A 269 -8.57 -3.60 7.77
C TRP A 269 -8.28 -2.74 6.55
N ILE A 270 -8.94 -3.05 5.43
CA ILE A 270 -8.90 -2.29 4.18
C ILE A 270 -10.33 -2.04 3.72
N VAL A 271 -10.69 -0.78 3.55
CA VAL A 271 -11.92 -0.32 2.92
C VAL A 271 -11.58 0.30 1.57
N SER A 272 -12.34 -0.04 0.54
CA SER A 272 -12.11 0.53 -0.79
C SER A 272 -13.40 0.52 -1.62
N ASN A 273 -13.45 1.38 -2.64
CA ASN A 273 -14.49 1.32 -3.67
C ASN A 273 -14.21 0.27 -4.76
N ILE A 274 -13.32 -0.69 -4.50
CA ILE A 274 -13.07 -1.85 -5.36
C ILE A 274 -14.28 -2.78 -5.31
N LYS A 275 -15.05 -2.85 -6.38
CA LYS A 275 -16.29 -3.64 -6.44
C LYS A 275 -16.06 -5.16 -6.42
N GLN A 276 -14.97 -5.61 -6.99
CA GLN A 276 -14.66 -7.02 -7.16
C GLN A 276 -13.22 -7.32 -6.72
N PRO A 277 -12.99 -7.45 -5.40
CA PRO A 277 -11.74 -8.03 -4.94
C PRO A 277 -11.54 -9.42 -5.55
N ASN A 278 -10.31 -9.75 -5.90
CA ASN A 278 -10.00 -11.05 -6.52
C ASN A 278 -10.12 -12.22 -5.52
N VAL A 279 -9.90 -13.45 -5.99
CA VAL A 279 -9.98 -14.65 -5.15
C VAL A 279 -8.98 -14.57 -4.00
N TYR A 280 -7.73 -14.15 -4.27
CA TYR A 280 -6.71 -13.97 -3.25
C TYR A 280 -7.19 -13.05 -2.11
N ALA A 281 -7.71 -11.88 -2.43
CA ALA A 281 -8.19 -10.91 -1.43
C ALA A 281 -9.30 -11.48 -0.54
N LYS A 282 -10.17 -12.33 -1.10
CA LYS A 282 -11.31 -12.92 -0.38
C LYS A 282 -10.95 -14.12 0.49
N THR A 283 -9.90 -14.87 0.13
CA THR A 283 -9.61 -16.17 0.74
C THR A 283 -8.31 -16.23 1.53
N SER A 284 -7.43 -15.22 1.37
CA SER A 284 -6.05 -15.32 1.87
C SER A 284 -5.71 -14.40 3.04
N TYR A 285 -6.66 -13.66 3.62
CA TYR A 285 -6.41 -12.69 4.69
C TYR A 285 -5.25 -11.74 4.30
N PRO A 286 -5.50 -10.68 3.53
CA PRO A 286 -4.47 -9.82 2.95
C PRO A 286 -3.67 -9.07 4.00
N GLY A 287 -2.44 -8.66 3.64
CA GLY A 287 -1.62 -7.75 4.44
C GLY A 287 -1.75 -6.30 3.97
N VAL A 288 -1.39 -5.34 4.81
CA VAL A 288 -1.35 -3.92 4.39
C VAL A 288 -0.35 -3.66 3.26
N VAL A 289 0.67 -4.51 3.12
CA VAL A 289 1.62 -4.50 2.01
C VAL A 289 0.97 -4.74 0.64
N ASP A 290 -0.22 -5.32 0.60
CA ASP A 290 -0.99 -5.58 -0.62
C ASP A 290 -1.59 -4.31 -1.24
N ILE A 291 -1.61 -3.21 -0.47
CA ILE A 291 -2.18 -1.92 -0.91
C ILE A 291 -1.33 -1.31 -2.03
N MET A 292 -0.01 -1.29 -1.89
CA MET A 292 0.88 -0.71 -2.90
C MET A 292 0.71 -1.34 -4.28
N PRO A 293 0.85 -2.67 -4.47
CA PRO A 293 0.65 -3.30 -5.77
C PRO A 293 -0.80 -3.22 -6.28
N THR A 294 -1.79 -3.08 -5.39
CA THR A 294 -3.19 -2.86 -5.77
C THR A 294 -3.38 -1.50 -6.43
N ILE A 295 -2.84 -0.44 -5.82
CA ILE A 295 -2.88 0.92 -6.36
C ILE A 295 -2.10 0.99 -7.67
N ALA A 296 -0.90 0.40 -7.72
CA ALA A 296 -0.07 0.35 -8.93
C ALA A 296 -0.85 -0.29 -10.10
N ARG A 297 -1.47 -1.44 -9.86
CA ARG A 297 -2.28 -2.13 -10.88
C ARG A 297 -3.47 -1.30 -11.35
N PHE A 298 -4.20 -0.67 -10.43
CA PHE A 298 -5.31 0.18 -10.79
C PHE A 298 -4.89 1.36 -11.66
N LEU A 299 -3.77 2.01 -11.33
CA LEU A 299 -3.23 3.14 -12.08
C LEU A 299 -2.62 2.74 -13.44
N GLY A 300 -2.48 1.44 -13.71
CA GLY A 300 -1.72 0.95 -14.87
C GLY A 300 -0.23 1.26 -14.75
N LEU A 301 0.28 1.34 -13.53
CA LEU A 301 1.68 1.58 -13.20
C LEU A 301 2.44 0.24 -13.21
N PRO A 302 3.31 -0.03 -14.18
CA PRO A 302 4.14 -1.22 -14.14
C PRO A 302 5.17 -1.09 -13.02
N LEU A 303 5.30 -2.13 -12.20
CA LEU A 303 6.38 -2.19 -11.23
C LEU A 303 7.68 -2.57 -11.95
N PRO A 304 8.78 -1.80 -11.81
CA PRO A 304 10.08 -2.21 -12.28
C PRO A 304 10.44 -3.60 -11.73
N GLN A 305 11.15 -4.42 -12.51
CA GLN A 305 11.44 -5.81 -12.13
C GLN A 305 12.10 -5.92 -10.74
N HIS A 306 13.03 -5.01 -10.42
CA HIS A 306 13.67 -5.00 -9.11
C HIS A 306 12.69 -4.68 -7.97
N VAL A 307 11.69 -3.81 -8.20
CA VAL A 307 10.62 -3.54 -7.22
C VAL A 307 9.69 -4.73 -7.09
N ALA A 308 9.28 -5.32 -8.22
CA ALA A 308 8.37 -6.47 -8.23
C ALA A 308 8.97 -7.71 -7.54
N ARG A 309 10.27 -7.96 -7.73
CA ARG A 309 10.99 -9.08 -7.08
C ARG A 309 11.16 -8.92 -5.57
N GLU A 310 11.15 -7.69 -5.07
CA GLU A 310 11.28 -7.37 -3.64
C GLU A 310 9.94 -7.12 -2.94
N SER A 311 8.84 -6.89 -3.68
CA SER A 311 7.52 -6.67 -3.09
C SER A 311 7.03 -7.90 -2.33
N ASP A 312 6.56 -7.70 -1.09
CA ASP A 312 5.90 -8.73 -0.28
C ASP A 312 4.39 -8.76 -0.52
N GLY A 313 3.86 -7.68 -1.10
CA GLY A 313 2.44 -7.52 -1.36
C GLY A 313 1.96 -8.15 -2.66
N VAL A 314 0.70 -8.54 -2.67
CA VAL A 314 -0.04 -9.10 -3.81
C VAL A 314 -1.26 -8.22 -4.09
N ALA A 315 -1.48 -7.84 -5.34
CA ALA A 315 -2.61 -6.98 -5.69
C ALA A 315 -3.96 -7.62 -5.36
N LEU A 316 -4.87 -6.83 -4.78
CA LEU A 316 -6.22 -7.27 -4.35
C LEU A 316 -7.25 -7.28 -5.49
N THR A 317 -6.83 -6.91 -6.71
CA THR A 317 -7.67 -6.83 -7.91
C THR A 317 -7.01 -7.51 -9.10
N GLY A 318 -7.82 -7.88 -10.09
CA GLY A 318 -7.34 -8.55 -11.28
C GLY A 318 -6.87 -9.98 -11.02
N LYS A 319 -6.28 -10.62 -12.02
CA LYS A 319 -5.79 -12.00 -11.94
C LYS A 319 -4.49 -12.07 -11.15
N ILE A 320 -4.30 -13.18 -10.45
CA ILE A 320 -3.12 -13.50 -9.63
C ILE A 320 -2.64 -14.91 -9.97
N SER A 321 -1.45 -15.02 -10.52
CA SER A 321 -0.83 -16.31 -10.86
C SER A 321 -0.28 -17.04 -9.65
N VAL A 322 0.34 -16.29 -8.71
CA VAL A 322 1.05 -16.86 -7.56
C VAL A 322 0.84 -16.00 -6.32
N ALA A 323 0.61 -16.66 -5.18
CA ALA A 323 0.54 -16.02 -3.87
C ALA A 323 0.94 -17.01 -2.77
N ARG A 324 1.22 -16.50 -1.55
CA ARG A 324 1.53 -17.34 -0.38
C ARG A 324 2.68 -18.29 -0.62
N ALA A 325 3.76 -17.81 -1.24
CA ALA A 325 4.98 -18.62 -1.40
C ALA A 325 5.52 -19.07 -0.03
N ASN A 326 5.86 -20.35 0.05
CA ASN A 326 6.58 -20.93 1.18
C ASN A 326 7.80 -21.69 0.65
N VAL A 327 8.88 -21.72 1.45
CA VAL A 327 10.15 -22.34 1.07
C VAL A 327 10.71 -23.07 2.28
N ASN A 328 10.98 -24.37 2.11
CA ASN A 328 11.73 -25.18 3.05
C ASN A 328 13.03 -25.66 2.40
N TYR A 329 14.07 -25.84 3.19
CA TYR A 329 15.34 -26.41 2.73
C TYR A 329 15.59 -27.74 3.43
N PHE A 330 15.94 -28.74 2.64
CA PHE A 330 16.33 -30.04 3.15
C PHE A 330 17.31 -30.73 2.18
N GLN A 331 18.48 -31.15 2.66
CA GLN A 331 19.47 -31.95 1.89
C GLN A 331 19.73 -31.41 0.46
N ASP A 332 20.17 -30.17 0.37
CA ASP A 332 20.50 -29.48 -0.90
C ASP A 332 19.32 -29.30 -1.87
N VAL A 333 18.08 -29.37 -1.38
CA VAL A 333 16.90 -29.03 -2.17
C VAL A 333 16.08 -27.94 -1.49
N LEU A 334 15.47 -27.08 -2.29
CA LEU A 334 14.40 -26.18 -1.85
C LEU A 334 13.06 -26.79 -2.23
N ASP A 335 12.24 -27.05 -1.24
CA ASP A 335 10.84 -27.44 -1.37
C ASP A 335 9.99 -26.18 -1.33
N ILE A 336 9.37 -25.83 -2.46
CA ILE A 336 8.71 -24.56 -2.70
C ILE A 336 7.23 -24.82 -2.98
N SER A 337 6.35 -24.15 -2.25
CA SER A 337 4.90 -24.23 -2.48
C SER A 337 4.28 -22.84 -2.62
N TRP A 338 3.15 -22.77 -3.31
CA TRP A 338 2.38 -21.55 -3.51
C TRP A 338 0.90 -21.85 -3.75
N ILE A 339 0.04 -20.85 -3.61
CA ILE A 339 -1.33 -20.93 -4.11
C ILE A 339 -1.42 -20.27 -5.50
N ASN A 340 -2.27 -20.82 -6.37
CA ASN A 340 -2.57 -20.30 -7.68
C ASN A 340 -4.05 -19.89 -7.73
N PRO A 341 -4.39 -18.61 -7.39
CA PRO A 341 -5.77 -18.15 -7.31
C PRO A 341 -6.50 -18.14 -8.66
N ASP A 342 -5.77 -17.86 -9.74
CA ASP A 342 -6.30 -17.85 -11.10
C ASP A 342 -5.52 -18.85 -11.96
N PRO A 343 -6.14 -19.94 -12.39
CA PRO A 343 -5.43 -20.99 -13.12
C PRO A 343 -4.92 -20.52 -14.48
N GLY A 344 -3.75 -21.03 -14.87
CA GLY A 344 -3.13 -20.83 -16.17
C GLY A 344 -1.73 -20.22 -16.13
N GLY A 345 -0.97 -20.46 -17.18
CA GLY A 345 0.41 -20.02 -17.33
C GLY A 345 1.44 -20.83 -16.51
N ASN A 346 2.69 -20.46 -16.67
CA ASN A 346 3.81 -21.04 -15.95
C ASN A 346 4.30 -20.09 -14.86
N VAL A 347 5.03 -20.65 -13.91
CA VAL A 347 5.80 -19.95 -12.89
C VAL A 347 7.27 -20.25 -13.10
N LYS A 348 8.08 -19.20 -13.24
CA LYS A 348 9.54 -19.26 -13.22
C LYS A 348 10.03 -19.16 -11.80
N ILE A 349 10.90 -20.07 -11.40
CA ILE A 349 11.49 -20.16 -10.07
C ILE A 349 12.92 -19.64 -10.15
N TRP A 350 13.11 -18.42 -9.66
CA TRP A 350 14.40 -17.77 -9.59
C TRP A 350 14.95 -17.87 -8.18
N VAL A 351 16.25 -18.11 -8.05
CA VAL A 351 16.91 -18.23 -6.74
C VAL A 351 18.20 -17.40 -6.75
N THR A 352 18.44 -16.70 -5.66
CA THR A 352 19.72 -16.06 -5.32
C THR A 352 20.11 -16.40 -3.89
N THR A 353 21.43 -16.40 -3.62
CA THR A 353 22.01 -16.61 -2.29
C THR A 353 22.48 -15.31 -1.65
N THR A 354 22.16 -14.16 -2.24
CA THR A 354 22.57 -12.84 -1.78
C THR A 354 21.38 -11.92 -1.51
N ASN A 355 21.62 -10.87 -0.74
CA ASN A 355 20.68 -9.79 -0.50
C ASN A 355 21.37 -8.43 -0.72
N ASN A 356 22.10 -8.33 -1.85
CA ASN A 356 22.86 -7.13 -2.22
C ASN A 356 21.93 -5.95 -2.49
N TYR A 357 20.70 -6.21 -2.94
CA TYR A 357 19.69 -5.18 -3.16
C TYR A 357 19.45 -4.31 -1.92
N LYS A 358 19.47 -4.91 -0.73
CA LYS A 358 19.32 -4.19 0.54
C LYS A 358 20.37 -3.08 0.74
N THR A 359 21.56 -3.27 0.21
CA THR A 359 22.70 -2.33 0.32
C THR A 359 22.93 -1.51 -0.95
N GLY A 360 21.99 -1.50 -1.88
CA GLY A 360 22.06 -0.76 -3.13
C GLY A 360 22.78 -1.49 -4.28
N GLY A 361 23.17 -2.76 -4.06
CA GLY A 361 23.72 -3.62 -5.09
C GLY A 361 22.65 -4.37 -5.89
N THR A 362 23.11 -5.31 -6.68
CA THR A 362 22.25 -6.18 -7.50
C THR A 362 22.40 -7.63 -7.07
N ASP A 363 21.27 -8.31 -6.94
CA ASP A 363 21.24 -9.76 -6.72
C ASP A 363 21.24 -10.48 -8.07
N GLU A 364 22.12 -11.47 -8.22
CA GLU A 364 22.14 -12.34 -9.40
C GLU A 364 21.22 -13.53 -9.16
N TYR A 365 20.16 -13.62 -9.95
CA TYR A 365 19.19 -14.70 -9.88
C TYR A 365 19.47 -15.77 -10.91
N LYS A 366 19.47 -17.04 -10.47
CA LYS A 366 19.49 -18.22 -11.36
C LYS A 366 18.08 -18.75 -11.55
N LEU A 367 17.67 -18.97 -12.80
CA LEU A 367 16.43 -19.71 -13.11
C LEU A 367 16.68 -21.19 -12.89
N LEU A 368 16.02 -21.77 -11.89
CA LEU A 368 16.19 -23.18 -11.55
C LEU A 368 15.08 -24.08 -12.11
N ALA A 369 13.88 -23.54 -12.32
CA ALA A 369 12.77 -24.26 -12.93
C ALA A 369 11.73 -23.32 -13.56
N GLU A 370 10.97 -23.87 -14.49
CA GLU A 370 9.72 -23.29 -14.98
C GLU A 370 8.67 -24.39 -15.01
N VAL A 371 7.57 -24.21 -14.30
CA VAL A 371 6.53 -25.22 -14.13
C VAL A 371 5.14 -24.60 -14.28
N PRO A 372 4.10 -25.40 -14.60
CA PRO A 372 2.72 -24.91 -14.61
C PRO A 372 2.33 -24.29 -13.27
N ALA A 373 1.78 -23.08 -13.26
CA ALA A 373 1.38 -22.37 -12.03
C ALA A 373 0.37 -23.19 -11.20
N ALA A 374 -0.52 -23.91 -11.88
CA ALA A 374 -1.53 -24.77 -11.26
C ALA A 374 -0.93 -25.97 -10.49
N GLN A 375 0.36 -26.29 -10.69
CA GLN A 375 1.03 -27.36 -9.94
C GLN A 375 1.12 -27.04 -8.45
N GLY A 376 1.25 -25.75 -8.06
CA GLY A 376 1.25 -25.29 -6.66
C GLY A 376 2.47 -25.67 -5.84
N HIS A 377 3.43 -26.42 -6.44
CA HIS A 377 4.59 -26.98 -5.76
C HIS A 377 5.72 -27.30 -6.74
N ALA A 378 6.97 -27.14 -6.29
CA ALA A 378 8.15 -27.57 -7.00
C ALA A 378 9.31 -27.87 -6.05
N VAL A 379 10.15 -28.83 -6.41
CA VAL A 379 11.39 -29.12 -5.72
C VAL A 379 12.56 -28.77 -6.66
N VAL A 380 13.48 -27.94 -6.19
CA VAL A 380 14.65 -27.52 -6.98
C VAL A 380 15.93 -27.85 -6.25
N ASN A 381 16.91 -28.39 -6.99
CA ASN A 381 18.22 -28.75 -6.45
C ASN A 381 19.09 -27.49 -6.35
N VAL A 382 19.71 -27.28 -5.19
CA VAL A 382 20.60 -26.15 -4.89
C VAL A 382 21.99 -26.58 -4.42
N LYS A 383 22.37 -27.84 -4.67
CA LYS A 383 23.68 -28.39 -4.30
C LYS A 383 24.86 -27.56 -4.83
N GLU A 384 24.72 -27.02 -6.06
CA GLU A 384 25.71 -26.14 -6.68
C GLU A 384 25.60 -24.65 -6.22
N LEU A 385 24.75 -24.38 -5.25
CA LEU A 385 24.48 -23.04 -4.67
C LEU A 385 24.45 -23.10 -3.14
N PRO A 386 25.47 -23.69 -2.47
CA PRO A 386 25.43 -23.86 -1.02
C PRO A 386 25.35 -22.52 -0.30
N SER A 387 24.35 -22.34 0.58
CA SER A 387 24.13 -21.09 1.31
C SER A 387 23.35 -21.31 2.60
N LYS A 388 23.48 -20.36 3.53
CA LYS A 388 22.61 -20.21 4.71
C LYS A 388 21.44 -19.25 4.45
N PHE A 389 21.32 -18.71 3.24
CA PHE A 389 20.29 -17.78 2.84
C PHE A 389 19.89 -18.04 1.39
N TYR A 390 18.61 -18.21 1.16
CA TYR A 390 18.06 -18.25 -0.20
C TYR A 390 16.91 -17.24 -0.31
N LYS A 391 16.96 -16.41 -1.35
CA LYS A 391 15.84 -15.60 -1.78
C LYS A 391 15.24 -16.25 -3.02
N VAL A 392 14.03 -16.75 -2.89
CA VAL A 392 13.26 -17.40 -3.96
C VAL A 392 12.26 -16.39 -4.51
N VAL A 393 12.24 -16.25 -5.82
CA VAL A 393 11.25 -15.40 -6.53
C VAL A 393 10.44 -16.29 -7.47
N LEU A 394 9.13 -16.26 -7.29
CA LEU A 394 8.16 -16.92 -8.16
C LEU A 394 7.59 -15.86 -9.12
N GLU A 395 7.99 -15.91 -10.38
CA GLU A 395 7.56 -14.99 -11.43
C GLU A 395 6.47 -15.67 -12.28
N GLY A 396 5.23 -15.33 -12.02
CA GLY A 396 4.06 -15.77 -12.78
C GLY A 396 3.68 -14.77 -13.87
N LYS A 397 2.68 -15.14 -14.69
CA LYS A 397 2.19 -14.29 -15.77
C LYS A 397 1.61 -12.96 -15.29
N GLU A 398 0.87 -12.97 -14.17
CA GLU A 398 0.08 -11.84 -13.70
C GLU A 398 0.75 -11.07 -12.55
N ASN A 399 1.66 -11.73 -11.81
CA ASN A 399 2.39 -11.14 -10.68
C ASN A 399 3.62 -11.94 -10.29
N THR A 400 4.46 -11.31 -9.48
CA THR A 400 5.67 -11.88 -8.88
C THR A 400 5.53 -11.85 -7.36
N VAL A 401 6.00 -12.90 -6.69
CA VAL A 401 6.13 -12.96 -5.23
C VAL A 401 7.52 -13.47 -4.84
N ASN A 402 7.96 -13.13 -3.65
CA ASN A 402 9.22 -13.63 -3.12
C ASN A 402 9.04 -14.29 -1.75
N ARG A 403 9.99 -15.17 -1.41
CA ARG A 403 10.10 -15.79 -0.10
C ARG A 403 11.57 -16.02 0.23
N TRP A 404 11.97 -15.73 1.46
CA TRP A 404 13.30 -16.01 1.95
C TRP A 404 13.28 -17.29 2.78
N TRP A 405 14.33 -18.08 2.61
CA TRP A 405 14.71 -19.09 3.58
C TRP A 405 16.03 -18.64 4.23
N VAL A 406 16.06 -18.70 5.54
CA VAL A 406 17.22 -18.31 6.34
C VAL A 406 17.48 -19.47 7.28
N ALA A 407 18.70 -20.02 7.26
CA ALA A 407 19.07 -21.07 8.20
C ALA A 407 18.93 -20.59 9.64
N ASP A 408 18.37 -21.42 10.49
CA ASP A 408 18.34 -21.14 11.93
C ASP A 408 19.76 -20.89 12.45
N LYS A 409 19.91 -19.90 13.34
CA LYS A 409 21.21 -19.53 13.93
C LYS A 409 21.64 -20.57 14.95
#